data_b5f65989aa6818a1e8eb3e354a87344d
#
_entry.id   b5f65989aa6818a1e8eb3e354a87344d
#
_cell.length_a   1.000
_cell.length_b   1.000
_cell.length_c   1.000
_cell.angle_alpha   90.00
_cell.angle_beta   90.00
_cell.angle_gamma   90.00
#
_symmetry.space_group_name_H-M   'P 1'
#
loop_
_entity.id
_entity.type
_entity.pdbx_description
1 polymer ?
#
loop_
_entity_poly.entity_id
_entity_poly.type
_entity_poly.pdbx_seq_one_letter_code
_entity_poly.pdbx_strand_id
1 'polypeptide(L)'
;MRTKINYKAIMNNKPIPSPLLSLVPILVLVSMLAVTIHIFGSDALAGGSQVCLLTATAFCVLIGMAGFKRSWKDYEKNIIDNIGGIGTALIILLLIGALSGAWMICGVVPTLIYYGIQIIDPNFFLVSTCLICAIVSVMTGSSWTTIATIGIALLGIGKAQGFEEGWIAGAIVSGAYFGDKVSPLSDTTVLAASTTGTPLFTHIKYLMLTTIPSMVIALIIFTIAGLSHDSASTLHIAEFTQALGDKFNISIWLMIVPVITAILIAKRVPSIITLFLSAALAIIMATIFQPDLLREIAGEGEGSLQLVKGAMTTLFGSTSLDAGNPEINELIGTRGMSGMMDTIWLIICAMCFGGAMTATGMIQSITSVFMKFTKRCVSLVSSTVASGLFMNLTTADQYISIILTGNMFKDIYKKCGYESRLLGRTVEDAVTVTSPLIPWNSCGMTQSTVLGVSTFTYLPYCFFNYISPLMSIFMAAVGYKIVKASRTGNDEKASV
;
A
#
# COMPACT_ATOMS: atom_id res chain seq x y z
N MET A 1 12.28 20.86 -11.01
CA MET A 1 13.41 21.46 -10.28
C MET A 1 14.04 20.36 -9.40
N ARG A 2 15.20 19.78 -9.79
CA ARG A 2 15.78 18.57 -9.15
C ARG A 2 16.55 19.01 -7.91
N THR A 3 15.99 18.87 -6.74
CA THR A 3 16.75 18.99 -5.49
C THR A 3 17.55 17.69 -5.31
N LYS A 4 18.80 17.66 -5.76
CA LYS A 4 19.78 16.65 -5.33
C LYS A 4 20.00 16.87 -3.82
N ILE A 5 19.32 16.07 -2.99
CA ILE A 5 19.61 16.04 -1.56
C ILE A 5 21.02 15.45 -1.44
N ASN A 6 21.97 16.30 -1.17
CA ASN A 6 23.36 15.91 -0.97
C ASN A 6 23.54 15.44 0.48
N TYR A 7 23.21 14.18 0.74
CA TYR A 7 23.30 13.57 2.07
C TYR A 7 24.69 13.69 2.73
N LYS A 8 25.77 13.81 1.94
CA LYS A 8 27.10 14.08 2.45
C LYS A 8 27.28 15.49 3.04
N ALA A 9 26.51 16.47 2.56
CA ALA A 9 26.62 17.86 3.02
C ALA A 9 25.76 18.15 4.27
N ILE A 10 24.73 17.36 4.54
CA ILE A 10 23.82 17.54 5.69
C ILE A 10 24.40 16.91 6.96
N MET A 11 25.28 15.94 6.85
CA MET A 11 25.90 15.24 7.98
C MET A 11 27.22 15.89 8.41
N ASN A 12 27.18 17.18 8.74
CA ASN A 12 28.25 17.86 9.41
C ASN A 12 28.69 17.10 10.66
N ASN A 13 29.79 16.34 10.62
CA ASN A 13 30.62 15.85 11.76
C ASN A 13 29.97 15.58 13.13
N LYS A 14 28.61 15.42 13.16
CA LYS A 14 27.89 15.12 14.41
C LYS A 14 27.99 13.63 14.72
N PRO A 15 28.20 13.25 15.97
CA PRO A 15 28.28 11.85 16.37
C PRO A 15 26.98 11.10 16.04
N ILE A 16 27.11 9.84 15.64
CA ILE A 16 25.99 8.96 15.31
C ILE A 16 25.83 7.95 16.43
N PRO A 17 24.59 7.63 16.88
CA PRO A 17 24.33 6.63 17.91
C PRO A 17 24.88 5.25 17.51
N SER A 18 25.22 4.41 18.49
CA SER A 18 25.56 3.01 18.21
C SER A 18 24.32 2.26 17.67
N PRO A 19 24.51 1.19 16.87
CA PRO A 19 23.37 0.41 16.36
C PRO A 19 22.42 -0.12 17.44
N LEU A 20 22.95 -0.57 18.58
CA LEU A 20 22.14 -1.03 19.72
C LEU A 20 21.28 0.09 20.32
N LEU A 21 21.87 1.27 20.51
CA LEU A 21 21.12 2.43 21.01
C LEU A 21 20.07 2.91 20.01
N SER A 22 20.36 2.77 18.73
CA SER A 22 19.42 3.12 17.64
C SER A 22 18.21 2.20 17.55
N LEU A 23 18.27 0.97 18.09
CA LEU A 23 17.13 0.06 18.19
C LEU A 23 16.17 0.41 19.33
N VAL A 24 16.59 1.18 20.33
CA VAL A 24 15.75 1.47 21.52
C VAL A 24 14.40 2.09 21.15
N PRO A 25 14.31 3.16 20.33
CA PRO A 25 13.01 3.73 19.96
C PRO A 25 12.11 2.75 19.22
N ILE A 26 12.68 1.84 18.42
CA ILE A 26 11.92 0.83 17.68
C ILE A 26 11.37 -0.21 18.67
N LEU A 27 12.18 -0.67 19.63
CA LEU A 27 11.73 -1.59 20.66
C LEU A 27 10.63 -0.97 21.53
N VAL A 28 10.75 0.31 21.88
CA VAL A 28 9.69 1.07 22.58
C VAL A 28 8.43 1.07 21.74
N LEU A 29 8.52 1.44 20.45
CA LEU A 29 7.37 1.45 19.55
C LEU A 29 6.67 0.09 19.48
N VAL A 30 7.42 -0.97 19.17
CA VAL A 30 6.88 -2.33 19.03
C VAL A 30 6.25 -2.83 20.33
N SER A 31 6.91 -2.60 21.46
CA SER A 31 6.38 -3.00 22.76
C SER A 31 5.08 -2.26 23.11
N MET A 32 5.04 -0.95 22.87
CA MET A 32 3.84 -0.15 23.11
C MET A 32 2.70 -0.56 22.15
N LEU A 33 2.99 -0.78 20.87
CA LEU A 33 2.00 -1.26 19.91
C LEU A 33 1.43 -2.62 20.30
N ALA A 34 2.28 -3.57 20.73
CA ALA A 34 1.81 -4.87 21.19
C ALA A 34 0.85 -4.76 22.37
N VAL A 35 1.16 -3.90 23.35
CA VAL A 35 0.28 -3.63 24.49
C VAL A 35 -1.02 -2.94 24.04
N THR A 36 -0.92 -1.94 23.15
CA THR A 36 -2.08 -1.21 22.64
C THR A 36 -3.02 -2.13 21.87
N ILE A 37 -2.49 -3.00 21.02
CA ILE A 37 -3.29 -3.98 20.27
C ILE A 37 -3.94 -4.99 21.22
N HIS A 38 -3.23 -5.44 22.26
CA HIS A 38 -3.80 -6.35 23.25
C HIS A 38 -4.97 -5.71 24.02
N ILE A 39 -4.90 -4.40 24.32
CA ILE A 39 -5.94 -3.68 25.08
C ILE A 39 -7.12 -3.27 24.18
N PHE A 40 -6.86 -2.72 22.99
CA PHE A 40 -7.85 -2.10 22.13
C PHE A 40 -8.28 -2.94 20.92
N GLY A 41 -7.61 -4.08 20.64
CA GLY A 41 -7.91 -4.92 19.48
C GLY A 41 -7.84 -4.15 18.16
N SER A 42 -8.90 -4.21 17.37
CA SER A 42 -9.03 -3.49 16.08
C SER A 42 -8.99 -1.98 16.24
N ASP A 43 -9.47 -1.44 17.40
CA ASP A 43 -9.56 -0.01 17.65
C ASP A 43 -8.19 0.63 17.99
N ALA A 44 -7.14 -0.18 18.10
CA ALA A 44 -5.77 0.31 18.31
C ALA A 44 -5.33 1.34 17.27
N LEU A 45 -5.88 1.30 16.05
CA LEU A 45 -5.58 2.25 14.97
C LEU A 45 -6.31 3.58 15.10
N ALA A 46 -7.36 3.67 15.92
CA ALA A 46 -8.18 4.88 16.10
C ALA A 46 -7.65 5.85 17.18
N GLY A 47 -6.35 5.83 17.45
CA GLY A 47 -5.71 6.74 18.42
C GLY A 47 -4.52 6.12 19.16
N GLY A 48 -4.65 4.88 19.63
CA GLY A 48 -3.60 4.21 20.40
C GLY A 48 -2.24 4.11 19.68
N SER A 49 -2.26 3.72 18.43
CA SER A 49 -1.03 3.61 17.61
C SER A 49 -0.35 4.97 17.36
N GLN A 50 -1.13 6.05 17.23
CA GLN A 50 -0.63 7.42 17.10
C GLN A 50 0.15 7.86 18.34
N VAL A 51 -0.40 7.56 19.53
CA VAL A 51 0.29 7.83 20.80
C VAL A 51 1.59 7.05 20.91
N CYS A 52 1.60 5.77 20.51
CA CYS A 52 2.83 4.94 20.47
C CYS A 52 3.90 5.55 19.57
N LEU A 53 3.52 5.98 18.36
CA LEU A 53 4.44 6.59 17.41
C LEU A 53 5.02 7.92 17.90
N LEU A 54 4.19 8.80 18.47
CA LEU A 54 4.65 10.07 19.05
C LEU A 54 5.53 9.85 20.28
N THR A 55 5.21 8.86 21.11
CA THR A 55 6.05 8.49 22.26
C THR A 55 7.42 7.98 21.80
N ALA A 56 7.46 7.08 20.82
CA ALA A 56 8.71 6.60 20.23
C ALA A 56 9.51 7.74 19.56
N THR A 57 8.81 8.71 18.95
CA THR A 57 9.42 9.93 18.42
C THR A 57 10.10 10.74 19.53
N ALA A 58 9.41 10.93 20.67
CA ALA A 58 9.97 11.63 21.81
C ALA A 58 11.23 10.93 22.35
N PHE A 59 11.25 9.61 22.43
CA PHE A 59 12.46 8.85 22.78
C PHE A 59 13.60 9.07 21.82
N CYS A 60 13.35 9.09 20.49
CA CYS A 60 14.34 9.45 19.48
C CYS A 60 14.93 10.83 19.72
N VAL A 61 14.07 11.83 19.95
CA VAL A 61 14.46 13.22 20.16
C VAL A 61 15.30 13.35 21.45
N LEU A 62 14.85 12.76 22.55
CA LEU A 62 15.56 12.81 23.83
C LEU A 62 16.96 12.20 23.72
N ILE A 63 17.09 11.00 23.13
CA ILE A 63 18.38 10.35 22.92
C ILE A 63 19.30 11.23 22.06
N GLY A 64 18.78 11.78 20.98
CA GLY A 64 19.60 12.58 20.06
C GLY A 64 20.01 13.94 20.60
N MET A 65 19.15 14.63 21.36
CA MET A 65 19.46 15.91 21.99
C MET A 65 20.42 15.73 23.17
N ALA A 66 20.19 14.74 24.02
CA ALA A 66 21.00 14.51 25.23
C ALA A 66 22.39 13.94 24.88
N GLY A 67 22.48 13.00 23.93
CA GLY A 67 23.73 12.26 23.66
C GLY A 67 24.50 12.65 22.40
N PHE A 68 23.83 13.24 21.38
CA PHE A 68 24.39 13.37 20.04
C PHE A 68 24.39 14.82 19.48
N LYS A 69 24.22 15.81 20.31
CA LYS A 69 24.27 17.25 19.97
C LYS A 69 23.32 17.62 18.81
N ARG A 70 22.16 16.96 18.71
CA ARG A 70 21.13 17.33 17.76
C ARG A 70 20.32 18.50 18.31
N SER A 71 19.96 19.44 17.44
CA SER A 71 19.09 20.57 17.81
C SER A 71 17.64 20.28 17.45
N TRP A 72 16.69 20.93 18.11
CA TRP A 72 15.29 20.83 17.72
C TRP A 72 15.05 21.18 16.24
N LYS A 73 15.75 22.16 15.72
CA LYS A 73 15.67 22.55 14.30
C LYS A 73 16.04 21.40 13.33
N ASP A 74 16.97 20.51 13.72
CA ASP A 74 17.32 19.33 12.91
C ASP A 74 16.12 18.37 12.84
N TYR A 75 15.38 18.17 13.94
CA TYR A 75 14.19 17.33 13.98
C TYR A 75 13.02 17.95 13.22
N GLU A 76 12.69 19.19 13.53
CA GLU A 76 11.62 19.93 12.88
C GLU A 76 11.74 19.89 11.35
N LYS A 77 12.94 20.18 10.84
CA LYS A 77 13.20 20.12 9.41
C LYS A 77 12.97 18.74 8.82
N ASN A 78 13.52 17.67 9.43
CA ASN A 78 13.38 16.32 8.88
C ASN A 78 11.94 15.81 8.98
N ILE A 79 11.20 16.15 10.02
CA ILE A 79 9.79 15.81 10.18
C ILE A 79 8.96 16.51 9.09
N ILE A 80 9.15 17.82 8.90
CA ILE A 80 8.43 18.60 7.88
C ILE A 80 8.77 18.09 6.47
N ASP A 81 10.06 17.81 6.19
CA ASP A 81 10.49 17.27 4.89
C ASP A 81 9.82 15.90 4.61
N ASN A 82 9.70 15.03 5.62
CA ASN A 82 9.00 13.74 5.48
C ASN A 82 7.51 13.92 5.21
N ILE A 83 6.82 14.76 6.00
CA ILE A 83 5.38 15.04 5.81
C ILE A 83 5.16 15.68 4.43
N GLY A 84 6.00 16.63 4.01
CA GLY A 84 5.94 17.24 2.68
C GLY A 84 6.11 16.23 1.55
N GLY A 85 6.95 15.21 1.76
CA GLY A 85 7.19 14.13 0.79
C GLY A 85 5.97 13.27 0.47
N ILE A 86 5.03 13.14 1.41
CA ILE A 86 3.81 12.33 1.26
C ILE A 86 2.54 13.16 0.97
N GLY A 87 2.66 14.46 0.74
CA GLY A 87 1.49 15.35 0.56
C GLY A 87 0.51 14.87 -0.51
N THR A 88 1.02 14.37 -1.65
CA THR A 88 0.20 13.78 -2.73
C THR A 88 -0.57 12.55 -2.24
N ALA A 89 0.05 11.69 -1.43
CA ALA A 89 -0.60 10.49 -0.89
C ALA A 89 -1.76 10.85 0.05
N LEU A 90 -1.61 11.89 0.87
CA LEU A 90 -2.68 12.37 1.75
C LEU A 90 -3.89 12.88 0.98
N ILE A 91 -3.68 13.60 -0.14
CA ILE A 91 -4.77 14.04 -1.03
C ILE A 91 -5.46 12.84 -1.68
N ILE A 92 -4.69 11.87 -2.15
CA ILE A 92 -5.23 10.64 -2.75
C ILE A 92 -6.09 9.89 -1.74
N LEU A 93 -5.69 9.77 -0.48
CA LEU A 93 -6.49 9.12 0.57
C LEU A 93 -7.85 9.79 0.77
N LEU A 94 -7.92 11.11 0.83
CA LEU A 94 -9.20 11.83 0.91
C LEU A 94 -10.10 11.52 -0.28
N LEU A 95 -9.53 11.52 -1.48
CA LEU A 95 -10.28 11.22 -2.70
C LEU A 95 -10.71 9.74 -2.77
N ILE A 96 -9.92 8.81 -2.24
CA ILE A 96 -10.31 7.40 -2.11
C ILE A 96 -11.51 7.28 -1.18
N GLY A 97 -11.55 7.99 -0.06
CA GLY A 97 -12.72 8.01 0.82
C GLY A 97 -13.98 8.50 0.13
N ALA A 98 -13.87 9.61 -0.60
CA ALA A 98 -14.98 10.14 -1.40
C ALA A 98 -15.42 9.18 -2.50
N LEU A 99 -14.46 8.56 -3.20
CA LEU A 99 -14.74 7.59 -4.27
C LEU A 99 -15.45 6.35 -3.74
N SER A 100 -14.94 5.77 -2.65
CA SER A 100 -15.54 4.60 -2.01
C SER A 100 -16.99 4.85 -1.63
N GLY A 101 -17.28 5.98 -0.98
CA GLY A 101 -18.65 6.40 -0.68
C GLY A 101 -19.51 6.56 -1.94
N ALA A 102 -19.00 7.30 -2.92
CA ALA A 102 -19.71 7.56 -4.16
C ALA A 102 -20.00 6.29 -4.97
N TRP A 103 -19.03 5.39 -5.13
CA TRP A 103 -19.21 4.12 -5.87
C TRP A 103 -20.16 3.16 -5.16
N MET A 104 -20.15 3.14 -3.83
CA MET A 104 -21.07 2.32 -3.06
C MET A 104 -22.50 2.84 -3.24
N ILE A 105 -22.74 4.11 -2.94
CA ILE A 105 -24.10 4.69 -2.89
C ILE A 105 -24.71 4.85 -4.28
N CYS A 106 -23.91 5.12 -5.33
CA CYS A 106 -24.47 5.13 -6.69
C CYS A 106 -24.85 3.75 -7.21
N GLY A 107 -24.45 2.66 -6.50
CA GLY A 107 -24.78 1.29 -6.88
C GLY A 107 -23.74 0.62 -7.78
N VAL A 108 -22.59 1.24 -8.07
CA VAL A 108 -21.50 0.61 -8.85
C VAL A 108 -20.98 -0.63 -8.14
N VAL A 109 -20.57 -0.50 -6.86
CA VAL A 109 -20.08 -1.64 -6.07
C VAL A 109 -21.14 -2.72 -5.90
N PRO A 110 -22.38 -2.41 -5.48
CA PRO A 110 -23.46 -3.39 -5.43
C PRO A 110 -23.73 -4.10 -6.76
N THR A 111 -23.67 -3.38 -7.89
CA THR A 111 -23.86 -3.99 -9.22
C THR A 111 -22.70 -4.92 -9.58
N LEU A 112 -21.45 -4.53 -9.27
CA LEU A 112 -20.29 -5.41 -9.47
C LEU A 112 -20.40 -6.70 -8.62
N ILE A 113 -20.86 -6.57 -7.37
CA ILE A 113 -21.08 -7.73 -6.48
C ILE A 113 -22.18 -8.61 -7.04
N TYR A 114 -23.34 -8.02 -7.38
CA TYR A 114 -24.50 -8.75 -7.90
C TYR A 114 -24.17 -9.61 -9.12
N TYR A 115 -23.50 -9.05 -10.13
CA TYR A 115 -23.10 -9.80 -11.31
C TYR A 115 -21.85 -10.66 -11.06
N GLY A 116 -20.92 -10.19 -10.23
CA GLY A 116 -19.70 -10.92 -9.92
C GLY A 116 -19.95 -12.27 -9.25
N ILE A 117 -20.89 -12.33 -8.31
CA ILE A 117 -21.29 -13.59 -7.66
C ILE A 117 -21.82 -14.62 -8.68
N GLN A 118 -22.50 -14.16 -9.73
CA GLN A 118 -23.06 -15.03 -10.76
C GLN A 118 -22.00 -15.52 -11.77
N ILE A 119 -20.90 -14.80 -11.94
CA ILE A 119 -19.90 -15.08 -12.97
C ILE A 119 -18.70 -15.82 -12.39
N ILE A 120 -18.28 -15.50 -11.17
CA ILE A 120 -17.06 -16.04 -10.57
C ILE A 120 -17.40 -17.31 -9.78
N ASP A 121 -16.89 -18.46 -10.25
CA ASP A 121 -17.00 -19.74 -9.54
C ASP A 121 -16.24 -19.65 -8.20
N PRO A 122 -16.88 -20.01 -7.06
CA PRO A 122 -16.25 -19.96 -5.74
C PRO A 122 -14.91 -20.72 -5.66
N ASN A 123 -14.80 -21.87 -6.31
CA ASN A 123 -13.56 -22.66 -6.31
C ASN A 123 -12.35 -21.91 -6.88
N PHE A 124 -12.60 -20.97 -7.82
CA PHE A 124 -11.58 -20.17 -8.46
C PHE A 124 -11.63 -18.69 -8.02
N PHE A 125 -12.41 -18.36 -6.99
CA PHE A 125 -12.60 -16.98 -6.56
C PHE A 125 -11.29 -16.31 -6.14
N LEU A 126 -10.50 -16.92 -5.25
CA LEU A 126 -9.25 -16.31 -4.76
C LEU A 126 -8.22 -16.09 -5.87
N VAL A 127 -8.07 -17.07 -6.76
CA VAL A 127 -7.12 -16.93 -7.88
C VAL A 127 -7.60 -15.90 -8.89
N SER A 128 -8.91 -15.85 -9.19
CA SER A 128 -9.52 -14.84 -10.06
C SER A 128 -9.37 -13.44 -9.47
N THR A 129 -9.63 -13.29 -8.17
CA THR A 129 -9.44 -12.04 -7.42
C THR A 129 -8.00 -11.52 -7.54
N CYS A 130 -7.02 -12.38 -7.31
CA CYS A 130 -5.61 -12.01 -7.43
C CYS A 130 -5.26 -11.60 -8.87
N LEU A 131 -5.73 -12.34 -9.89
CA LEU A 131 -5.47 -12.03 -11.30
C LEU A 131 -6.16 -10.74 -11.75
N ILE A 132 -7.42 -10.53 -11.38
CA ILE A 132 -8.16 -9.30 -11.70
C ILE A 132 -7.43 -8.08 -11.12
N CYS A 133 -7.07 -8.14 -9.83
CA CYS A 133 -6.30 -7.07 -9.20
C CYS A 133 -4.95 -6.86 -9.86
N ALA A 134 -4.27 -7.93 -10.27
CA ALA A 134 -2.98 -7.82 -10.97
C ALA A 134 -3.12 -7.11 -12.32
N ILE A 135 -4.11 -7.49 -13.12
CA ILE A 135 -4.38 -6.87 -14.44
C ILE A 135 -4.75 -5.39 -14.27
N VAL A 136 -5.69 -5.09 -13.38
CA VAL A 136 -6.12 -3.71 -13.13
C VAL A 136 -4.95 -2.87 -12.64
N SER A 137 -4.14 -3.39 -11.73
CA SER A 137 -2.98 -2.67 -11.18
C SER A 137 -1.87 -2.46 -12.21
N VAL A 138 -1.62 -3.39 -13.12
CA VAL A 138 -0.71 -3.16 -14.26
C VAL A 138 -1.20 -2.00 -15.13
N MET A 139 -2.51 -1.94 -15.37
CA MET A 139 -3.12 -0.89 -16.19
C MET A 139 -3.12 0.48 -15.49
N THR A 140 -3.41 0.51 -14.20
CA THR A 140 -3.49 1.74 -13.40
C THR A 140 -2.12 2.25 -12.96
N GLY A 141 -1.15 1.36 -12.79
CA GLY A 141 0.15 1.67 -12.19
C GLY A 141 0.04 1.99 -10.69
N SER A 142 -1.02 1.54 -10.01
CA SER A 142 -1.23 1.87 -8.60
C SER A 142 -1.97 0.76 -7.86
N SER A 143 -1.33 0.19 -6.85
CA SER A 143 -1.96 -0.75 -5.93
C SER A 143 -3.09 -0.09 -5.14
N TRP A 144 -2.92 1.16 -4.72
CA TRP A 144 -3.90 1.91 -3.94
C TRP A 144 -5.19 2.15 -4.72
N THR A 145 -5.07 2.61 -5.97
CA THR A 145 -6.23 2.83 -6.85
C THR A 145 -6.95 1.52 -7.16
N THR A 146 -6.21 0.44 -7.40
CA THR A 146 -6.79 -0.88 -7.65
C THR A 146 -7.60 -1.39 -6.47
N ILE A 147 -7.04 -1.30 -5.26
CA ILE A 147 -7.72 -1.76 -4.04
C ILE A 147 -8.94 -0.88 -3.75
N ALA A 148 -8.84 0.42 -3.92
CA ALA A 148 -9.92 1.36 -3.68
C ALA A 148 -11.07 1.29 -4.70
N THR A 149 -10.86 0.65 -5.84
CA THR A 149 -11.88 0.47 -6.87
C THR A 149 -12.40 -0.97 -6.90
N ILE A 150 -11.73 -1.83 -7.62
CA ILE A 150 -12.19 -3.22 -7.79
C ILE A 150 -12.01 -4.06 -6.52
N GLY A 151 -11.03 -3.72 -5.65
CA GLY A 151 -10.76 -4.47 -4.42
C GLY A 151 -11.97 -4.53 -3.49
N ILE A 152 -12.67 -3.42 -3.30
CA ILE A 152 -13.87 -3.36 -2.44
C ILE A 152 -14.99 -4.26 -3.00
N ALA A 153 -15.20 -4.25 -4.31
CA ALA A 153 -16.20 -5.12 -4.93
C ALA A 153 -15.84 -6.61 -4.78
N LEU A 154 -14.57 -6.96 -4.99
CA LEU A 154 -14.09 -8.33 -4.82
C LEU A 154 -14.17 -8.78 -3.36
N LEU A 155 -13.93 -7.87 -2.39
CA LEU A 155 -14.14 -8.17 -0.98
C LEU A 155 -15.61 -8.56 -0.72
N GLY A 156 -16.56 -7.79 -1.24
CA GLY A 156 -17.97 -8.09 -1.11
C GLY A 156 -18.40 -9.40 -1.76
N ILE A 157 -17.88 -9.70 -2.96
CA ILE A 157 -18.13 -10.99 -3.65
C ILE A 157 -17.62 -12.16 -2.80
N GLY A 158 -16.41 -12.06 -2.26
CA GLY A 158 -15.81 -13.11 -1.44
C GLY A 158 -16.56 -13.35 -0.13
N LYS A 159 -16.99 -12.28 0.55
CA LYS A 159 -17.85 -12.38 1.73
C LYS A 159 -19.16 -13.12 1.39
N ALA A 160 -19.84 -12.74 0.32
CA ALA A 160 -21.07 -13.41 -0.13
C ALA A 160 -20.85 -14.89 -0.48
N GLN A 161 -19.65 -15.27 -0.94
CA GLN A 161 -19.29 -16.67 -1.20
C GLN A 161 -18.78 -17.41 0.04
N GLY A 162 -18.73 -16.75 1.22
CA GLY A 162 -18.37 -17.35 2.50
C GLY A 162 -16.87 -17.41 2.80
N PHE A 163 -16.04 -16.69 2.05
CA PHE A 163 -14.61 -16.62 2.33
C PHE A 163 -14.30 -15.71 3.53
N GLU A 164 -13.33 -16.11 4.34
CA GLU A 164 -12.78 -15.26 5.39
C GLU A 164 -12.11 -14.02 4.79
N GLU A 165 -12.32 -12.85 5.40
CA GLU A 165 -11.82 -11.56 4.92
C GLU A 165 -10.30 -11.53 4.72
N GLY A 166 -9.55 -12.24 5.55
CA GLY A 166 -8.09 -12.33 5.44
C GLY A 166 -7.62 -12.94 4.13
N TRP A 167 -8.27 -14.03 3.67
CA TRP A 167 -7.97 -14.67 2.39
C TRP A 167 -8.30 -13.77 1.21
N ILE A 168 -9.47 -13.13 1.25
CA ILE A 168 -9.93 -12.21 0.19
C ILE A 168 -8.97 -11.03 0.09
N ALA A 169 -8.72 -10.35 1.21
CA ALA A 169 -7.84 -9.18 1.26
C ALA A 169 -6.39 -9.53 0.89
N GLY A 170 -5.90 -10.71 1.32
CA GLY A 170 -4.57 -11.21 0.93
C GLY A 170 -4.44 -11.44 -0.57
N ALA A 171 -5.47 -11.99 -1.24
CA ALA A 171 -5.50 -12.16 -2.69
C ALA A 171 -5.55 -10.81 -3.42
N ILE A 172 -6.37 -9.86 -2.94
CA ILE A 172 -6.47 -8.49 -3.47
C ILE A 172 -5.11 -7.79 -3.38
N VAL A 173 -4.48 -7.78 -2.19
CA VAL A 173 -3.19 -7.11 -1.95
C VAL A 173 -2.09 -7.76 -2.78
N SER A 174 -2.04 -9.11 -2.83
CA SER A 174 -1.05 -9.85 -3.64
C SER A 174 -1.14 -9.46 -5.12
N GLY A 175 -2.35 -9.41 -5.69
CA GLY A 175 -2.57 -9.03 -7.08
C GLY A 175 -2.25 -7.56 -7.33
N ALA A 176 -2.73 -6.66 -6.48
CA ALA A 176 -2.52 -5.22 -6.63
C ALA A 176 -1.02 -4.84 -6.59
N TYR A 177 -0.24 -5.42 -5.68
CA TYR A 177 1.20 -5.15 -5.58
C TYR A 177 2.02 -5.83 -6.66
N PHE A 178 1.53 -6.94 -7.24
CA PHE A 178 2.13 -7.47 -8.47
C PHE A 178 2.07 -6.45 -9.61
N GLY A 179 0.90 -5.89 -9.85
CA GLY A 179 0.70 -4.94 -10.95
C GLY A 179 1.47 -3.64 -10.75
N ASP A 180 1.42 -3.08 -9.55
CA ASP A 180 2.16 -1.87 -9.17
C ASP A 180 3.66 -2.03 -9.43
N LYS A 181 4.25 -3.16 -9.03
CA LYS A 181 5.67 -3.46 -9.20
C LYS A 181 6.13 -3.54 -10.67
N VAL A 182 5.31 -4.00 -11.60
CA VAL A 182 5.72 -4.24 -13.00
C VAL A 182 5.18 -3.22 -13.99
N SER A 183 4.30 -2.33 -13.56
CA SER A 183 3.72 -1.31 -14.42
C SER A 183 4.73 -0.20 -14.75
N PRO A 184 4.89 0.17 -16.03
CA PRO A 184 5.67 1.34 -16.39
C PRO A 184 5.03 2.66 -15.98
N LEU A 185 3.78 2.61 -15.52
CA LEU A 185 3.01 3.77 -15.01
C LEU A 185 3.15 3.93 -13.50
N SER A 186 3.72 2.94 -12.81
CA SER A 186 3.88 2.97 -11.36
C SER A 186 4.95 3.96 -10.91
N ASP A 187 4.57 4.82 -9.97
CA ASP A 187 5.48 5.79 -9.37
C ASP A 187 6.61 5.10 -8.62
N THR A 188 6.37 3.96 -7.96
CA THR A 188 7.37 3.20 -7.22
C THR A 188 8.39 2.57 -8.15
N THR A 189 7.95 1.95 -9.24
CA THR A 189 8.83 1.34 -10.25
C THR A 189 9.70 2.39 -10.92
N VAL A 190 9.14 3.55 -11.28
CA VAL A 190 9.88 4.69 -11.84
C VAL A 190 10.88 5.25 -10.82
N LEU A 191 10.47 5.35 -9.55
CA LEU A 191 11.32 5.84 -8.47
C LEU A 191 12.50 4.90 -8.19
N ALA A 192 12.26 3.60 -8.08
CA ALA A 192 13.32 2.61 -7.89
C ALA A 192 14.31 2.58 -9.07
N ALA A 193 13.81 2.62 -10.30
CA ALA A 193 14.62 2.70 -11.50
C ALA A 193 15.51 3.96 -11.51
N SER A 194 14.94 5.13 -11.20
CA SER A 194 15.66 6.41 -11.18
C SER A 194 16.68 6.49 -10.04
N THR A 195 16.31 6.02 -8.84
CA THR A 195 17.19 6.02 -7.64
C THR A 195 18.42 5.14 -7.87
N THR A 196 18.24 3.98 -8.47
CA THR A 196 19.32 3.04 -8.74
C THR A 196 20.10 3.39 -10.01
N GLY A 197 19.55 4.26 -10.87
CA GLY A 197 20.16 4.66 -12.14
C GLY A 197 20.01 3.60 -13.24
N THR A 198 18.90 2.87 -13.24
CA THR A 198 18.58 1.85 -14.24
C THR A 198 17.54 2.38 -15.22
N PRO A 199 17.68 2.19 -16.56
CA PRO A 199 16.62 2.56 -17.50
C PRO A 199 15.34 1.77 -17.21
N LEU A 200 14.17 2.46 -17.19
CA LEU A 200 12.90 1.92 -16.72
C LEU A 200 12.52 0.57 -17.34
N PHE A 201 12.53 0.46 -18.66
CA PHE A 201 12.15 -0.80 -19.32
C PHE A 201 13.16 -1.94 -19.10
N THR A 202 14.45 -1.61 -18.91
CA THR A 202 15.46 -2.59 -18.51
C THR A 202 15.20 -3.08 -17.08
N HIS A 203 14.82 -2.16 -16.20
CA HIS A 203 14.43 -2.45 -14.83
C HIS A 203 13.21 -3.40 -14.81
N ILE A 204 12.11 -3.04 -15.48
CA ILE A 204 10.89 -3.86 -15.54
C ILE A 204 11.17 -5.27 -16.09
N LYS A 205 11.90 -5.38 -17.21
CA LYS A 205 12.27 -6.69 -17.78
C LYS A 205 13.05 -7.56 -16.78
N TYR A 206 13.90 -6.94 -15.97
CA TYR A 206 14.69 -7.65 -14.97
C TYR A 206 13.88 -8.00 -13.72
N LEU A 207 12.90 -7.17 -13.33
CA LEU A 207 11.92 -7.47 -12.29
C LEU A 207 11.13 -8.74 -12.56
N MET A 208 10.75 -9.00 -13.81
CA MET A 208 9.95 -10.16 -14.20
C MET A 208 10.60 -11.49 -13.80
N LEU A 209 11.92 -11.55 -13.63
CA LEU A 209 12.63 -12.76 -13.22
C LEU A 209 12.25 -13.25 -11.82
N THR A 210 11.96 -12.34 -10.90
CA THR A 210 11.49 -12.66 -9.54
C THR A 210 9.98 -12.60 -9.44
N THR A 211 9.35 -11.67 -10.14
CA THR A 211 7.93 -11.36 -10.02
C THR A 211 7.04 -12.45 -10.60
N ILE A 212 7.36 -12.98 -11.80
CA ILE A 212 6.57 -14.05 -12.42
C ILE A 212 6.60 -15.34 -11.57
N PRO A 213 7.76 -15.88 -11.15
CA PRO A 213 7.78 -17.07 -10.32
C PRO A 213 7.07 -16.86 -8.98
N SER A 214 7.21 -15.69 -8.35
CA SER A 214 6.52 -15.37 -7.09
C SER A 214 5.01 -15.37 -7.25
N MET A 215 4.51 -14.77 -8.35
CA MET A 215 3.09 -14.75 -8.66
C MET A 215 2.54 -16.13 -8.96
N VAL A 216 3.26 -16.95 -9.74
CA VAL A 216 2.84 -18.32 -10.03
C VAL A 216 2.68 -19.13 -8.74
N ILE A 217 3.63 -19.04 -7.81
CA ILE A 217 3.53 -19.73 -6.52
C ILE A 217 2.33 -19.21 -5.72
N ALA A 218 2.12 -17.89 -5.66
CA ALA A 218 0.97 -17.31 -4.96
C ALA A 218 -0.37 -17.78 -5.57
N LEU A 219 -0.47 -17.81 -6.92
CA LEU A 219 -1.67 -18.31 -7.61
C LEU A 219 -1.93 -19.78 -7.35
N ILE A 220 -0.89 -20.62 -7.28
CA ILE A 220 -1.03 -22.05 -6.92
C ILE A 220 -1.61 -22.17 -5.50
N ILE A 221 -1.09 -21.38 -4.54
CA ILE A 221 -1.59 -21.40 -3.16
C ILE A 221 -3.06 -20.96 -3.12
N PHE A 222 -3.43 -19.85 -3.80
CA PHE A 222 -4.80 -19.38 -3.87
C PHE A 222 -5.74 -20.37 -4.57
N THR A 223 -5.26 -21.09 -5.60
CA THR A 223 -6.03 -22.14 -6.26
C THR A 223 -6.30 -23.31 -5.30
N ILE A 224 -5.28 -23.79 -4.59
CA ILE A 224 -5.44 -24.89 -3.61
C ILE A 224 -6.39 -24.46 -2.50
N ALA A 225 -6.25 -23.25 -1.98
CA ALA A 225 -7.13 -22.72 -0.93
C ALA A 225 -8.58 -22.60 -1.42
N GLY A 226 -8.79 -22.09 -2.64
CA GLY A 226 -10.13 -22.00 -3.23
C GLY A 226 -10.79 -23.35 -3.44
N LEU A 227 -10.06 -24.34 -3.95
CA LEU A 227 -10.55 -25.71 -4.13
C LEU A 227 -10.84 -26.44 -2.81
N SER A 228 -10.22 -26.02 -1.72
CA SER A 228 -10.41 -26.59 -0.39
C SER A 228 -11.47 -25.84 0.43
N HIS A 229 -12.07 -24.80 -0.14
CA HIS A 229 -13.07 -24.00 0.53
C HIS A 229 -14.46 -24.61 0.39
N ASP A 230 -15.15 -24.74 1.52
CA ASP A 230 -16.57 -25.09 1.52
C ASP A 230 -17.40 -23.85 1.15
N SER A 231 -17.87 -23.81 -0.09
CA SER A 231 -18.66 -22.67 -0.59
C SER A 231 -19.89 -22.41 0.28
N ALA A 232 -20.25 -21.14 0.44
CA ALA A 232 -21.50 -20.76 1.09
C ALA A 232 -22.70 -21.49 0.44
N SER A 233 -23.72 -21.75 1.24
CA SER A 233 -24.94 -22.41 0.72
C SER A 233 -25.55 -21.53 -0.37
N THR A 234 -26.19 -22.19 -1.37
CA THR A 234 -26.90 -21.47 -2.43
C THR A 234 -28.03 -20.58 -1.87
N LEU A 235 -28.55 -20.92 -0.70
CA LEU A 235 -29.55 -20.11 0.01
C LEU A 235 -28.92 -18.79 0.51
N HIS A 236 -27.76 -18.84 1.13
CA HIS A 236 -27.06 -17.64 1.62
C HIS A 236 -26.69 -16.68 0.48
N ILE A 237 -26.20 -17.22 -0.63
CA ILE A 237 -25.89 -16.42 -1.84
C ILE A 237 -27.19 -15.78 -2.40
N ALA A 238 -28.30 -16.51 -2.42
CA ALA A 238 -29.59 -15.99 -2.91
C ALA A 238 -30.11 -14.88 -1.99
N GLU A 239 -30.10 -15.06 -0.68
CA GLU A 239 -30.49 -14.06 0.32
C GLU A 239 -29.65 -12.80 0.21
N PHE A 240 -28.32 -12.95 0.08
CA PHE A 240 -27.39 -11.84 -0.09
C PHE A 240 -27.66 -11.04 -1.38
N THR A 241 -27.85 -11.76 -2.49
CA THR A 241 -28.14 -11.16 -3.79
C THR A 241 -29.49 -10.45 -3.81
N GLN A 242 -30.51 -11.04 -3.16
CA GLN A 242 -31.84 -10.47 -3.04
C GLN A 242 -31.80 -9.17 -2.21
N ALA A 243 -31.18 -9.19 -1.04
CA ALA A 243 -31.10 -7.99 -0.17
C ALA A 243 -30.36 -6.84 -0.84
N LEU A 244 -29.32 -7.11 -1.64
CA LEU A 244 -28.67 -6.08 -2.47
C LEU A 244 -29.62 -5.53 -3.53
N GLY A 245 -30.37 -6.42 -4.22
CA GLY A 245 -31.33 -6.02 -5.28
C GLY A 245 -32.54 -5.25 -4.73
N ASP A 246 -32.99 -5.55 -3.51
CA ASP A 246 -34.07 -4.84 -2.84
C ASP A 246 -33.65 -3.44 -2.37
N LYS A 247 -32.37 -3.27 -1.98
CA LYS A 247 -31.85 -1.99 -1.48
C LYS A 247 -31.35 -1.05 -2.58
N PHE A 248 -30.71 -1.59 -3.62
CA PHE A 248 -30.11 -0.82 -4.69
C PHE A 248 -30.80 -1.06 -6.03
N ASN A 249 -30.98 -0.01 -6.81
CA ASN A 249 -31.37 -0.13 -8.22
C ASN A 249 -30.17 -0.65 -9.03
N ILE A 250 -30.08 -1.98 -9.16
CA ILE A 250 -29.01 -2.67 -9.89
C ILE A 250 -29.19 -2.44 -11.39
N SER A 251 -28.21 -1.82 -12.04
CA SER A 251 -28.27 -1.51 -13.47
C SER A 251 -26.90 -1.63 -14.14
N ILE A 252 -26.90 -2.27 -15.32
CA ILE A 252 -25.66 -2.39 -16.12
C ILE A 252 -25.13 -1.01 -16.56
N TRP A 253 -26.00 0.01 -16.66
CA TRP A 253 -25.59 1.39 -17.00
C TRP A 253 -24.67 2.02 -15.96
N LEU A 254 -24.68 1.55 -14.71
CA LEU A 254 -23.77 1.99 -13.68
C LEU A 254 -22.32 1.62 -13.99
N MET A 255 -22.11 0.61 -14.83
CA MET A 255 -20.76 0.22 -15.29
C MET A 255 -20.08 1.29 -16.17
N ILE A 256 -20.80 2.32 -16.62
CA ILE A 256 -20.20 3.47 -17.33
C ILE A 256 -19.18 4.18 -16.44
N VAL A 257 -19.39 4.20 -15.13
CA VAL A 257 -18.48 4.87 -14.16
C VAL A 257 -17.12 4.17 -14.11
N PRO A 258 -17.00 2.86 -13.80
CA PRO A 258 -15.71 2.17 -13.83
C PRO A 258 -15.09 2.13 -15.23
N VAL A 259 -15.89 2.05 -16.31
CA VAL A 259 -15.37 2.10 -17.69
C VAL A 259 -14.72 3.46 -17.99
N ILE A 260 -15.39 4.57 -17.69
CA ILE A 260 -14.81 5.91 -17.86
C ILE A 260 -13.56 6.07 -17.00
N THR A 261 -13.60 5.59 -15.74
CA THR A 261 -12.45 5.61 -14.84
C THR A 261 -11.26 4.85 -15.45
N ALA A 262 -11.50 3.65 -15.98
CA ALA A 262 -10.48 2.86 -16.67
C ALA A 262 -9.92 3.58 -17.92
N ILE A 263 -10.77 4.27 -18.70
CA ILE A 263 -10.35 5.06 -19.86
C ILE A 263 -9.45 6.24 -19.43
N LEU A 264 -9.82 6.96 -18.36
CA LEU A 264 -8.99 8.06 -17.83
C LEU A 264 -7.61 7.55 -17.41
N ILE A 265 -7.56 6.41 -16.72
CA ILE A 265 -6.30 5.74 -16.33
C ILE A 265 -5.50 5.35 -17.57
N ALA A 266 -6.12 4.68 -18.55
CA ALA A 266 -5.46 4.27 -19.80
C ALA A 266 -4.89 5.46 -20.58
N LYS A 267 -5.54 6.63 -20.50
CA LYS A 267 -5.06 7.90 -21.06
C LYS A 267 -4.01 8.60 -20.19
N ARG A 268 -3.54 7.98 -19.10
CA ARG A 268 -2.53 8.52 -18.18
C ARG A 268 -2.92 9.84 -17.52
N VAL A 269 -4.21 10.05 -17.27
CA VAL A 269 -4.68 11.18 -16.47
C VAL A 269 -4.16 11.02 -15.05
N PRO A 270 -3.63 12.06 -14.39
CA PRO A 270 -3.12 11.99 -13.02
C PRO A 270 -4.13 11.39 -12.04
N SER A 271 -3.68 10.54 -11.12
CA SER A 271 -4.54 9.80 -10.18
C SER A 271 -5.51 10.70 -9.40
N ILE A 272 -5.06 11.85 -8.92
CA ILE A 272 -5.90 12.84 -8.21
C ILE A 272 -7.10 13.26 -9.08
N ILE A 273 -6.84 13.61 -10.36
CA ILE A 273 -7.89 14.06 -11.29
C ILE A 273 -8.83 12.89 -11.61
N THR A 274 -8.27 11.70 -11.85
CA THR A 274 -9.06 10.50 -12.15
C THR A 274 -10.00 10.13 -11.01
N LEU A 275 -9.51 10.10 -9.78
CA LEU A 275 -10.32 9.79 -8.59
C LEU A 275 -11.42 10.83 -8.37
N PHE A 276 -11.07 12.12 -8.51
CA PHE A 276 -12.06 13.20 -8.38
C PHE A 276 -13.16 13.11 -9.44
N LEU A 277 -12.79 12.96 -10.72
CA LEU A 277 -13.77 12.84 -11.82
C LEU A 277 -14.63 11.58 -11.69
N SER A 278 -14.04 10.47 -11.26
CA SER A 278 -14.78 9.23 -11.02
C SER A 278 -15.79 9.38 -9.89
N ALA A 279 -15.41 9.99 -8.76
CA ALA A 279 -16.33 10.27 -7.66
C ALA A 279 -17.45 11.24 -8.07
N ALA A 280 -17.11 12.29 -8.82
CA ALA A 280 -18.10 13.25 -9.34
C ALA A 280 -19.10 12.58 -10.29
N LEU A 281 -18.61 11.75 -11.23
CA LEU A 281 -19.47 10.99 -12.14
C LEU A 281 -20.37 10.01 -11.37
N ALA A 282 -19.83 9.31 -10.36
CA ALA A 282 -20.61 8.41 -9.52
C ALA A 282 -21.74 9.16 -8.79
N ILE A 283 -21.49 10.34 -8.26
CA ILE A 283 -22.54 11.15 -7.61
C ILE A 283 -23.63 11.58 -8.61
N ILE A 284 -23.24 11.96 -9.84
CA ILE A 284 -24.23 12.25 -10.89
C ILE A 284 -25.08 11.01 -11.17
N MET A 285 -24.46 9.85 -11.31
CA MET A 285 -25.20 8.58 -11.50
C MET A 285 -26.07 8.23 -10.29
N ALA A 286 -25.61 8.51 -9.06
CA ALA A 286 -26.41 8.32 -7.85
C ALA A 286 -27.68 9.17 -7.86
N THR A 287 -27.64 10.41 -8.32
CA THR A 287 -28.84 11.26 -8.42
C THR A 287 -29.87 10.75 -9.43
N ILE A 288 -29.43 9.97 -10.43
CA ILE A 288 -30.29 9.42 -11.48
C ILE A 288 -30.84 8.05 -11.08
N PHE A 289 -29.97 7.16 -10.58
CA PHE A 289 -30.30 5.74 -10.33
C PHE A 289 -30.70 5.46 -8.89
N GLN A 290 -30.25 6.27 -7.91
CA GLN A 290 -30.43 6.02 -6.46
C GLN A 290 -30.97 7.27 -5.72
N PRO A 291 -31.97 7.99 -6.25
CA PRO A 291 -32.44 9.22 -5.62
C PRO A 291 -33.03 8.97 -4.22
N ASP A 292 -33.64 7.81 -3.99
CA ASP A 292 -34.27 7.48 -2.71
C ASP A 292 -33.22 7.18 -1.64
N LEU A 293 -32.10 6.52 -1.99
CA LEU A 293 -30.99 6.33 -1.08
C LEU A 293 -30.32 7.64 -0.69
N LEU A 294 -30.17 8.56 -1.64
CA LEU A 294 -29.65 9.90 -1.33
C LEU A 294 -30.57 10.69 -0.38
N ARG A 295 -31.89 10.54 -0.53
CA ARG A 295 -32.86 11.15 0.38
C ARG A 295 -32.80 10.50 1.78
N GLU A 296 -32.69 9.17 1.84
CA GLU A 296 -32.51 8.44 3.09
C GLU A 296 -31.25 8.92 3.85
N ILE A 297 -30.10 9.03 3.17
CA ILE A 297 -28.85 9.52 3.73
C ILE A 297 -28.97 11.00 4.18
N ALA A 298 -29.70 11.81 3.45
CA ALA A 298 -29.90 13.21 3.80
C ALA A 298 -30.75 13.40 5.06
N GLY A 299 -31.61 12.44 5.39
CA GLY A 299 -32.61 12.56 6.45
C GLY A 299 -33.66 13.63 6.15
N GLU A 300 -34.01 14.45 7.15
CA GLU A 300 -35.00 15.50 6.99
C GLU A 300 -34.59 16.56 5.96
N GLY A 301 -35.52 16.99 5.11
CA GLY A 301 -35.34 17.99 4.08
C GLY A 301 -36.37 17.86 2.98
N GLU A 302 -36.50 18.86 2.11
CA GLU A 302 -37.44 18.87 1.00
C GLU A 302 -36.76 19.13 -0.35
N GLY A 303 -37.28 18.50 -1.38
CA GLY A 303 -36.97 18.78 -2.79
C GLY A 303 -35.53 18.47 -3.20
N SER A 304 -35.01 19.29 -4.11
CA SER A 304 -33.67 19.10 -4.70
C SER A 304 -32.50 19.33 -3.71
N LEU A 305 -32.71 20.13 -2.66
CA LEU A 305 -31.70 20.37 -1.63
C LEU A 305 -31.43 19.12 -0.82
N GLN A 306 -32.42 18.26 -0.61
CA GLN A 306 -32.24 16.97 0.06
C GLN A 306 -31.29 16.05 -0.73
N LEU A 307 -31.44 15.98 -2.07
CA LEU A 307 -30.54 15.20 -2.91
C LEU A 307 -29.09 15.73 -2.86
N VAL A 308 -28.93 17.05 -2.87
CA VAL A 308 -27.60 17.68 -2.74
C VAL A 308 -26.98 17.35 -1.36
N LYS A 309 -27.79 17.44 -0.30
CA LYS A 309 -27.32 17.09 1.07
C LYS A 309 -26.88 15.63 1.14
N GLY A 310 -27.68 14.70 0.60
CA GLY A 310 -27.33 13.27 0.55
C GLY A 310 -26.06 13.01 -0.26
N ALA A 311 -25.94 13.63 -1.42
CA ALA A 311 -24.75 13.55 -2.26
C ALA A 311 -23.49 14.07 -1.56
N MET A 312 -23.58 15.23 -0.90
CA MET A 312 -22.48 15.78 -0.13
C MET A 312 -22.10 14.87 1.04
N THR A 313 -23.09 14.40 1.81
CA THR A 313 -22.86 13.49 2.94
C THR A 313 -22.17 12.21 2.49
N THR A 314 -22.56 11.64 1.35
CA THR A 314 -21.92 10.46 0.75
C THR A 314 -20.43 10.68 0.48
N LEU A 315 -20.04 11.87 0.03
CA LEU A 315 -18.63 12.15 -0.27
C LEU A 315 -17.78 12.33 0.98
N PHE A 316 -18.26 13.07 1.96
CA PHE A 316 -17.42 13.42 3.11
C PHE A 316 -17.72 12.65 4.38
N GLY A 317 -18.94 12.18 4.57
CA GLY A 317 -19.43 11.64 5.84
C GLY A 317 -19.58 10.13 5.84
N SER A 318 -19.89 9.59 7.03
CA SER A 318 -20.27 8.20 7.17
C SER A 318 -21.73 8.00 6.76
N THR A 319 -22.01 6.92 6.03
CA THR A 319 -23.36 6.50 5.68
C THR A 319 -23.62 5.10 6.25
N SER A 320 -24.81 4.91 6.81
CA SER A 320 -25.30 3.61 7.23
C SER A 320 -26.66 3.39 6.60
N LEU A 321 -26.82 2.30 5.89
CA LEU A 321 -28.07 1.91 5.25
C LEU A 321 -28.52 0.56 5.82
N ASP A 322 -29.82 0.37 5.97
CA ASP A 322 -30.39 -0.90 6.39
C ASP A 322 -30.92 -1.65 5.16
N ALA A 323 -30.31 -2.79 4.86
CA ALA A 323 -30.72 -3.71 3.81
C ALA A 323 -31.41 -4.96 4.40
N GLY A 324 -31.77 -4.94 5.69
CA GLY A 324 -32.41 -6.08 6.37
C GLY A 324 -31.48 -7.27 6.65
N ASN A 325 -30.20 -7.17 6.32
CA ASN A 325 -29.18 -8.18 6.56
C ASN A 325 -27.93 -7.52 7.18
N PRO A 326 -27.52 -7.92 8.41
CA PRO A 326 -26.38 -7.29 9.12
C PRO A 326 -25.06 -7.31 8.35
N GLU A 327 -24.79 -8.39 7.63
CA GLU A 327 -23.56 -8.58 6.85
C GLU A 327 -23.51 -7.59 5.67
N ILE A 328 -24.65 -7.39 5.01
CA ILE A 328 -24.79 -6.41 3.93
C ILE A 328 -24.74 -4.99 4.50
N ASN A 329 -25.40 -4.73 5.62
CA ASN A 329 -25.38 -3.42 6.27
C ASN A 329 -23.94 -2.98 6.59
N GLU A 330 -23.10 -3.90 7.06
CA GLU A 330 -21.67 -3.63 7.29
C GLU A 330 -20.94 -3.34 5.98
N LEU A 331 -21.20 -4.14 4.94
CA LEU A 331 -20.53 -4.00 3.64
C LEU A 331 -20.87 -2.69 2.93
N ILE A 332 -22.17 -2.28 2.95
CA ILE A 332 -22.65 -1.07 2.26
C ILE A 332 -22.45 0.22 3.07
N GLY A 333 -22.06 0.08 4.33
CA GLY A 333 -21.68 1.20 5.17
C GLY A 333 -20.42 1.89 4.63
N THR A 334 -20.44 3.22 4.50
CA THR A 334 -19.28 3.98 4.04
C THR A 334 -18.88 5.04 5.05
N ARG A 335 -17.62 5.47 4.97
CA ARG A 335 -17.08 6.50 5.89
C ARG A 335 -16.70 7.80 5.17
N GLY A 336 -16.74 7.82 3.84
CA GLY A 336 -16.38 8.98 3.04
C GLY A 336 -14.96 9.51 3.32
N MET A 337 -14.73 10.80 3.05
CA MET A 337 -13.45 11.45 3.36
C MET A 337 -13.13 11.42 4.86
N SER A 338 -14.14 11.54 5.73
CA SER A 338 -13.93 11.56 7.17
C SER A 338 -13.35 10.26 7.70
N GLY A 339 -13.71 9.12 7.09
CA GLY A 339 -13.14 7.81 7.45
C GLY A 339 -11.65 7.67 7.16
N MET A 340 -11.10 8.53 6.29
CA MET A 340 -9.66 8.55 6.00
C MET A 340 -8.86 9.38 7.00
N MET A 341 -9.51 10.18 7.86
CA MET A 341 -8.82 11.10 8.77
C MET A 341 -7.98 10.35 9.81
N ASP A 342 -8.46 9.22 10.33
CA ASP A 342 -7.70 8.40 11.27
C ASP A 342 -6.41 7.87 10.63
N THR A 343 -6.49 7.45 9.37
CA THR A 343 -5.32 7.00 8.59
C THR A 343 -4.35 8.16 8.32
N ILE A 344 -4.85 9.32 7.93
CA ILE A 344 -4.04 10.52 7.68
C ILE A 344 -3.31 10.94 8.96
N TRP A 345 -4.00 10.98 10.09
CA TRP A 345 -3.41 11.28 11.38
C TRP A 345 -2.33 10.26 11.76
N LEU A 346 -2.60 8.96 11.57
CA LEU A 346 -1.64 7.90 11.85
C LEU A 346 -0.39 8.04 10.96
N ILE A 347 -0.56 8.31 9.66
CA ILE A 347 0.55 8.55 8.73
C ILE A 347 1.39 9.75 9.17
N ILE A 348 0.78 10.86 9.56
CA ILE A 348 1.51 12.04 10.05
C ILE A 348 2.35 11.69 11.28
N CYS A 349 1.80 10.94 12.25
CA CYS A 349 2.54 10.47 13.42
C CYS A 349 3.71 9.54 13.04
N ALA A 350 3.50 8.67 12.05
CA ALA A 350 4.55 7.80 11.53
C ALA A 350 5.68 8.59 10.84
N MET A 351 5.33 9.66 10.10
CA MET A 351 6.32 10.57 9.49
C MET A 351 7.13 11.33 10.55
N CYS A 352 6.53 11.67 11.68
CA CYS A 352 7.26 12.23 12.82
C CYS A 352 8.32 11.26 13.33
N PHE A 353 7.95 9.98 13.51
CA PHE A 353 8.89 8.93 13.94
C PHE A 353 10.02 8.71 12.94
N GLY A 354 9.71 8.51 11.67
CA GLY A 354 10.71 8.35 10.60
C GLY A 354 11.63 9.56 10.47
N GLY A 355 11.09 10.78 10.55
CA GLY A 355 11.85 12.03 10.53
C GLY A 355 12.82 12.17 11.72
N ALA A 356 12.37 11.80 12.92
CA ALA A 356 13.21 11.82 14.12
C ALA A 356 14.32 10.76 14.06
N MET A 357 14.04 9.55 13.58
CA MET A 357 15.04 8.50 13.35
C MET A 357 16.10 8.93 12.35
N THR A 358 15.69 9.63 11.29
CA THR A 358 16.59 10.18 10.25
C THR A 358 17.45 11.31 10.83
N ALA A 359 16.86 12.29 11.52
CA ALA A 359 17.53 13.44 12.11
C ALA A 359 18.60 13.02 13.13
N THR A 360 18.32 11.99 13.93
CA THR A 360 19.27 11.43 14.90
C THR A 360 20.42 10.69 14.23
N GLY A 361 20.24 10.17 13.00
CA GLY A 361 21.19 9.29 12.30
C GLY A 361 21.05 7.82 12.73
N MET A 362 19.99 7.45 13.42
CA MET A 362 19.74 6.07 13.89
C MET A 362 19.54 5.12 12.73
N ILE A 363 18.79 5.52 11.71
CA ILE A 363 18.58 4.74 10.48
C ILE A 363 19.94 4.40 9.84
N GLN A 364 20.81 5.38 9.68
CA GLN A 364 22.15 5.19 9.11
C GLN A 364 23.02 4.26 9.96
N SER A 365 22.94 4.37 11.29
CA SER A 365 23.68 3.52 12.21
C SER A 365 23.31 2.05 12.06
N ILE A 366 22.02 1.72 12.07
CA ILE A 366 21.54 0.34 11.95
C ILE A 366 21.86 -0.22 10.57
N THR A 367 21.57 0.54 9.50
CA THR A 367 21.84 0.07 8.15
C THR A 367 23.33 -0.11 7.85
N SER A 368 24.21 0.62 8.54
CA SER A 368 25.65 0.39 8.45
C SER A 368 26.06 -1.04 8.86
N VAL A 369 25.28 -1.69 9.72
CA VAL A 369 25.52 -3.09 10.12
C VAL A 369 25.25 -4.02 8.95
N PHE A 370 24.12 -3.84 8.25
CA PHE A 370 23.79 -4.65 7.09
C PHE A 370 24.83 -4.49 5.96
N MET A 371 25.38 -3.30 5.77
CA MET A 371 26.41 -3.04 4.76
C MET A 371 27.74 -3.79 5.01
N LYS A 372 28.00 -4.29 6.22
CA LYS A 372 29.22 -5.07 6.51
C LYS A 372 29.16 -6.48 5.90
N PHE A 373 27.99 -7.00 5.59
CA PHE A 373 27.77 -8.38 5.10
C PHE A 373 27.65 -8.45 3.57
N THR A 374 28.55 -7.83 2.80
CA THR A 374 28.39 -7.66 1.35
C THR A 374 29.42 -8.42 0.50
N LYS A 375 30.12 -9.41 1.06
CA LYS A 375 31.21 -10.11 0.36
C LYS A 375 30.79 -11.00 -0.80
N ARG A 376 29.58 -11.59 -0.76
CA ARG A 376 29.03 -12.48 -1.79
C ARG A 376 27.71 -11.89 -2.34
N CYS A 377 27.32 -12.26 -3.56
CA CYS A 377 26.06 -11.79 -4.18
C CYS A 377 24.86 -12.05 -3.26
N VAL A 378 24.74 -13.26 -2.75
CA VAL A 378 23.65 -13.64 -1.83
C VAL A 378 23.63 -12.75 -0.61
N SER A 379 24.76 -12.56 0.05
CA SER A 379 24.80 -11.74 1.27
C SER A 379 24.55 -10.28 0.97
N LEU A 380 24.96 -9.77 -0.19
CA LEU A 380 24.65 -8.41 -0.64
C LEU A 380 23.14 -8.23 -0.87
N VAL A 381 22.50 -9.14 -1.60
CA VAL A 381 21.05 -9.12 -1.85
C VAL A 381 20.29 -9.29 -0.53
N SER A 382 20.66 -10.25 0.32
CA SER A 382 20.02 -10.47 1.63
C SER A 382 20.16 -9.25 2.55
N SER A 383 21.32 -8.58 2.56
CA SER A 383 21.52 -7.34 3.31
C SER A 383 20.66 -6.19 2.79
N THR A 384 20.48 -6.11 1.46
CA THR A 384 19.61 -5.11 0.84
C THR A 384 18.15 -5.39 1.19
N VAL A 385 17.71 -6.66 1.13
CA VAL A 385 16.35 -7.07 1.53
C VAL A 385 16.10 -6.74 3.00
N ALA A 386 17.00 -7.14 3.89
CA ALA A 386 16.87 -6.85 5.32
C ALA A 386 16.84 -5.35 5.61
N SER A 387 17.66 -4.56 4.89
CA SER A 387 17.65 -3.09 5.01
C SER A 387 16.36 -2.49 4.49
N GLY A 388 15.81 -2.99 3.37
CA GLY A 388 14.54 -2.52 2.82
C GLY A 388 13.37 -2.77 3.77
N LEU A 389 13.28 -3.99 4.34
CA LEU A 389 12.30 -4.32 5.37
C LEU A 389 12.44 -3.41 6.60
N PHE A 390 13.68 -3.20 7.04
CA PHE A 390 13.97 -2.31 8.16
C PHE A 390 13.57 -0.86 7.86
N MET A 391 13.82 -0.38 6.63
CA MET A 391 13.39 0.96 6.22
C MET A 391 11.86 1.09 6.26
N ASN A 392 11.12 0.12 5.74
CA ASN A 392 9.65 0.13 5.80
C ASN A 392 9.11 0.19 7.23
N LEU A 393 9.78 -0.49 8.16
CA LEU A 393 9.42 -0.47 9.60
C LEU A 393 9.67 0.90 10.25
N THR A 394 10.75 1.59 9.85
CA THR A 394 11.26 2.75 10.57
C THR A 394 10.90 4.08 9.93
N THR A 395 10.83 4.14 8.61
CA THR A 395 10.37 5.34 7.90
C THR A 395 8.86 5.41 7.79
N ALA A 396 8.21 4.25 7.95
CA ALA A 396 6.76 4.07 7.81
C ALA A 396 6.20 4.52 6.44
N ASP A 397 7.07 4.66 5.44
CA ASP A 397 6.71 5.10 4.09
C ASP A 397 7.47 4.35 3.02
N GLN A 398 6.76 3.94 1.97
CA GLN A 398 7.28 3.16 0.86
C GLN A 398 8.27 3.96 0.00
N TYR A 399 7.96 5.22 -0.33
CA TYR A 399 8.78 6.04 -1.24
C TYR A 399 10.12 6.40 -0.59
N ILE A 400 10.08 6.83 0.67
CA ILE A 400 11.28 7.13 1.46
C ILE A 400 12.15 5.88 1.59
N SER A 401 11.55 4.73 1.87
CA SER A 401 12.26 3.45 1.98
C SER A 401 12.97 3.04 0.68
N ILE A 402 12.32 3.23 -0.49
CA ILE A 402 12.92 2.99 -1.81
C ILE A 402 14.16 3.88 -2.01
N ILE A 403 14.00 5.19 -1.76
CA ILE A 403 15.07 6.17 -1.95
C ILE A 403 16.28 5.88 -1.05
N LEU A 404 16.01 5.64 0.24
CA LEU A 404 17.07 5.40 1.22
C LEU A 404 17.81 4.09 0.91
N THR A 405 17.09 2.99 0.73
CA THR A 405 17.67 1.68 0.43
C THR A 405 18.46 1.73 -0.88
N GLY A 406 17.89 2.29 -1.94
CA GLY A 406 18.55 2.40 -3.23
C GLY A 406 19.85 3.22 -3.17
N ASN A 407 19.81 4.41 -2.54
CA ASN A 407 20.98 5.27 -2.42
C ASN A 407 22.10 4.67 -1.56
N MET A 408 21.73 3.96 -0.48
CA MET A 408 22.72 3.36 0.43
C MET A 408 23.51 2.23 -0.22
N PHE A 409 22.85 1.40 -1.02
CA PHE A 409 23.51 0.25 -1.63
C PHE A 409 24.10 0.53 -3.01
N LYS A 410 23.78 1.64 -3.66
CA LYS A 410 24.19 1.98 -5.03
C LYS A 410 25.70 1.85 -5.26
N ASP A 411 26.50 2.50 -4.40
CA ASP A 411 27.95 2.45 -4.52
C ASP A 411 28.52 1.07 -4.18
N ILE A 412 27.87 0.32 -3.30
CA ILE A 412 28.31 -1.02 -2.89
C ILE A 412 28.13 -2.01 -4.04
N TYR A 413 26.95 -2.00 -4.70
CA TYR A 413 26.71 -2.85 -5.90
C TYR A 413 27.73 -2.55 -6.99
N LYS A 414 28.00 -1.25 -7.24
CA LYS A 414 29.02 -0.83 -8.21
C LYS A 414 30.42 -1.33 -7.83
N LYS A 415 30.85 -1.19 -6.56
CA LYS A 415 32.14 -1.69 -6.08
C LYS A 415 32.27 -3.20 -6.15
N CYS A 416 31.17 -3.94 -5.93
CA CYS A 416 31.10 -5.39 -6.06
C CYS A 416 31.01 -5.87 -7.53
N GLY A 417 30.97 -4.94 -8.50
CA GLY A 417 30.91 -5.25 -9.93
C GLY A 417 29.56 -5.77 -10.41
N TYR A 418 28.46 -5.41 -9.74
CA TYR A 418 27.11 -5.76 -10.19
C TYR A 418 26.43 -4.58 -10.89
N GLU A 419 25.57 -4.89 -11.86
CA GLU A 419 24.78 -3.87 -12.54
C GLU A 419 23.69 -3.29 -11.65
N SER A 420 23.32 -2.03 -11.88
CA SER A 420 22.31 -1.29 -11.12
C SER A 420 20.92 -1.95 -11.13
N ARG A 421 20.58 -2.70 -12.20
CA ARG A 421 19.29 -3.43 -12.30
C ARG A 421 19.12 -4.50 -11.22
N LEU A 422 20.23 -5.12 -10.73
CA LEU A 422 20.16 -6.06 -9.62
C LEU A 422 19.74 -5.36 -8.32
N LEU A 423 20.28 -4.17 -8.05
CA LEU A 423 19.87 -3.35 -6.92
C LEU A 423 18.41 -2.91 -7.06
N GLY A 424 18.03 -2.38 -8.24
CA GLY A 424 16.65 -1.94 -8.48
C GLY A 424 15.65 -3.06 -8.22
N ARG A 425 15.90 -4.27 -8.78
CA ARG A 425 15.06 -5.44 -8.51
C ARG A 425 14.96 -5.76 -7.02
N THR A 426 16.09 -5.79 -6.32
CA THR A 426 16.11 -6.13 -4.89
C THR A 426 15.37 -5.11 -4.05
N VAL A 427 15.46 -3.81 -4.40
CA VAL A 427 14.71 -2.73 -3.71
C VAL A 427 13.21 -2.92 -3.90
N GLU A 428 12.75 -3.17 -5.13
CA GLU A 428 11.33 -3.41 -5.41
C GLU A 428 10.82 -4.68 -4.71
N ASP A 429 11.58 -5.78 -4.77
CA ASP A 429 11.24 -7.03 -4.11
C ASP A 429 11.16 -6.90 -2.58
N ALA A 430 11.98 -6.03 -1.99
CA ALA A 430 12.10 -5.89 -0.55
C ALA A 430 11.26 -4.76 0.04
N VAL A 431 11.10 -3.65 -0.69
CA VAL A 431 10.47 -2.44 -0.14
C VAL A 431 9.03 -2.32 -0.64
N THR A 432 8.83 -2.22 -1.95
CA THR A 432 7.51 -1.97 -2.54
C THR A 432 6.51 -3.04 -2.12
N VAL A 433 6.85 -4.31 -2.32
CA VAL A 433 5.89 -5.39 -2.06
C VAL A 433 5.66 -5.70 -0.59
N THR A 434 6.59 -5.35 0.31
CA THR A 434 6.43 -5.63 1.75
C THR A 434 5.83 -4.47 2.54
N SER A 435 5.73 -3.29 1.95
CA SER A 435 5.16 -2.11 2.61
C SER A 435 3.74 -2.32 3.15
N PRO A 436 2.80 -3.02 2.45
CA PRO A 436 1.46 -3.25 2.97
C PRO A 436 1.39 -4.26 4.11
N LEU A 437 2.47 -4.97 4.41
CA LEU A 437 2.54 -5.94 5.51
C LEU A 437 2.80 -5.28 6.87
N ILE A 438 3.13 -4.00 6.89
CA ILE A 438 3.49 -3.27 8.11
C ILE A 438 2.32 -2.36 8.51
N PRO A 439 1.69 -2.61 9.66
CA PRO A 439 0.46 -1.93 10.05
C PRO A 439 0.57 -0.40 10.17
N TRP A 440 1.75 0.12 10.50
CA TRP A 440 2.00 1.56 10.63
C TRP A 440 2.75 2.16 9.43
N ASN A 441 2.96 1.39 8.36
CA ASN A 441 3.43 1.92 7.09
C ASN A 441 2.27 2.55 6.32
N SER A 442 2.53 3.62 5.58
CA SER A 442 1.52 4.32 4.77
C SER A 442 0.71 3.36 3.89
N CYS A 443 1.34 2.32 3.34
CA CYS A 443 0.67 1.30 2.54
C CYS A 443 -0.23 0.39 3.38
N GLY A 444 0.29 -0.17 4.48
CA GLY A 444 -0.49 -1.07 5.35
C GLY A 444 -1.72 -0.38 5.93
N MET A 445 -1.55 0.87 6.38
CA MET A 445 -2.65 1.70 6.87
C MET A 445 -3.70 1.96 5.80
N THR A 446 -3.28 2.33 4.59
CA THR A 446 -4.20 2.60 3.48
C THR A 446 -5.00 1.37 3.11
N GLN A 447 -4.34 0.22 2.91
CA GLN A 447 -5.02 -1.00 2.50
C GLN A 447 -6.02 -1.48 3.57
N SER A 448 -5.61 -1.44 4.83
CA SER A 448 -6.48 -1.78 5.95
C SER A 448 -7.73 -0.89 6.03
N THR A 449 -7.55 0.42 5.89
CA THR A 449 -8.66 1.39 5.95
C THR A 449 -9.60 1.26 4.76
N VAL A 450 -9.06 1.10 3.55
CA VAL A 450 -9.85 1.02 2.32
C VAL A 450 -10.67 -0.27 2.25
N LEU A 451 -10.07 -1.40 2.64
CA LEU A 451 -10.76 -2.69 2.67
C LEU A 451 -11.63 -2.89 3.91
N GLY A 452 -11.43 -2.08 4.97
CA GLY A 452 -12.06 -2.33 6.27
C GLY A 452 -11.52 -3.57 6.99
N VAL A 453 -10.40 -4.14 6.51
CA VAL A 453 -9.79 -5.38 7.03
C VAL A 453 -8.46 -5.06 7.69
N SER A 454 -8.26 -5.44 8.95
CA SER A 454 -7.02 -5.20 9.67
C SER A 454 -5.79 -5.76 8.93
N THR A 455 -4.67 -5.02 8.96
CA THR A 455 -3.40 -5.52 8.40
C THR A 455 -3.02 -6.88 9.00
N PHE A 456 -3.23 -7.11 10.28
CA PHE A 456 -2.94 -8.39 10.93
C PHE A 456 -3.82 -9.53 10.42
N THR A 457 -5.05 -9.25 9.98
CA THR A 457 -5.98 -10.23 9.43
C THR A 457 -5.55 -10.70 8.04
N TYR A 458 -5.17 -9.77 7.14
CA TYR A 458 -4.77 -10.15 5.78
C TYR A 458 -3.29 -10.53 5.65
N LEU A 459 -2.44 -10.12 6.59
CA LEU A 459 -1.00 -10.34 6.57
C LEU A 459 -0.62 -11.80 6.31
N PRO A 460 -1.20 -12.83 6.96
CA PRO A 460 -0.82 -14.22 6.71
C PRO A 460 -1.06 -14.70 5.28
N TYR A 461 -1.95 -14.03 4.54
CA TYR A 461 -2.45 -14.43 3.22
C TYR A 461 -1.85 -13.62 2.06
N CYS A 462 -0.96 -12.68 2.32
CA CYS A 462 -0.28 -11.89 1.28
C CYS A 462 0.89 -12.65 0.66
N PHE A 463 0.61 -13.78 0.00
CA PHE A 463 1.66 -14.71 -0.44
C PHE A 463 2.64 -14.11 -1.43
N PHE A 464 2.17 -13.35 -2.41
CA PHE A 464 3.06 -12.66 -3.35
C PHE A 464 4.06 -11.74 -2.63
N ASN A 465 3.59 -11.04 -1.61
CA ASN A 465 4.37 -10.06 -0.87
C ASN A 465 5.48 -10.69 0.00
N TYR A 466 5.27 -11.92 0.48
CA TYR A 466 6.31 -12.69 1.17
C TYR A 466 7.27 -13.39 0.23
N ILE A 467 6.73 -13.99 -0.85
CA ILE A 467 7.51 -14.81 -1.76
C ILE A 467 8.49 -13.95 -2.56
N SER A 468 8.11 -12.71 -2.91
CA SER A 468 8.93 -11.83 -3.75
C SER A 468 10.33 -11.53 -3.16
N PRO A 469 10.49 -11.06 -1.91
CA PRO A 469 11.81 -10.86 -1.32
C PRO A 469 12.60 -12.16 -1.14
N LEU A 470 11.93 -13.27 -0.79
CA LEU A 470 12.56 -14.58 -0.69
C LEU A 470 13.06 -15.07 -2.05
N MET A 471 12.28 -14.85 -3.11
CA MET A 471 12.66 -15.16 -4.49
C MET A 471 13.89 -14.36 -4.91
N SER A 472 14.01 -13.09 -4.52
CA SER A 472 15.20 -12.26 -4.80
C SER A 472 16.46 -12.88 -4.18
N ILE A 473 16.39 -13.33 -2.93
CA ILE A 473 17.48 -14.01 -2.23
C ILE A 473 17.78 -15.35 -2.89
N PHE A 474 16.75 -16.15 -3.21
CA PHE A 474 16.91 -17.44 -3.88
C PHE A 474 17.62 -17.32 -5.23
N MET A 475 17.18 -16.36 -6.08
CA MET A 475 17.81 -16.10 -7.38
C MET A 475 19.28 -15.68 -7.23
N ALA A 476 19.62 -14.92 -6.18
CA ALA A 476 20.99 -14.56 -5.87
C ALA A 476 21.81 -15.76 -5.39
N ALA A 477 21.20 -16.70 -4.65
CA ALA A 477 21.85 -17.92 -4.17
C ALA A 477 22.20 -18.89 -5.31
N VAL A 478 21.26 -19.07 -6.26
CA VAL A 478 21.46 -19.91 -7.44
C VAL A 478 22.34 -19.21 -8.49
N GLY A 479 22.55 -17.90 -8.38
CA GLY A 479 23.31 -17.14 -9.38
C GLY A 479 22.59 -16.95 -10.71
N TYR A 480 21.25 -17.14 -10.73
CA TYR A 480 20.47 -17.10 -11.98
C TYR A 480 20.37 -15.67 -12.53
N LYS A 481 20.88 -15.49 -13.76
CA LYS A 481 20.88 -14.20 -14.49
C LYS A 481 21.41 -13.02 -13.66
N ILE A 482 22.37 -13.27 -12.77
CA ILE A 482 23.09 -12.22 -12.08
C ILE A 482 24.11 -11.59 -13.03
N VAL A 483 23.87 -10.34 -13.42
CA VAL A 483 24.70 -9.65 -14.41
C VAL A 483 25.75 -8.81 -13.69
N LYS A 484 27.03 -9.05 -14.07
CA LYS A 484 28.15 -8.23 -13.65
C LYS A 484 28.29 -7.03 -14.58
N ALA A 485 28.64 -5.87 -14.02
CA ALA A 485 28.97 -4.69 -14.81
C ALA A 485 30.19 -5.02 -15.71
N SER A 486 30.08 -4.70 -17.01
CA SER A 486 31.23 -4.78 -17.89
C SER A 486 32.33 -3.85 -17.37
N ARG A 487 33.54 -4.37 -17.14
CA ARG A 487 34.69 -3.52 -16.86
C ARG A 487 34.89 -2.63 -18.07
N THR A 488 34.51 -1.38 -17.96
CA THR A 488 34.92 -0.36 -18.95
C THR A 488 36.42 -0.21 -18.82
N GLY A 489 37.15 -0.39 -19.95
CA GLY A 489 38.61 -0.48 -20.05
C GLY A 489 39.41 0.77 -19.69
N ASN A 490 38.97 1.56 -18.70
CA ASN A 490 39.68 2.71 -18.18
C ASN A 490 40.41 2.47 -16.81
N ASP A 491 40.18 1.28 -16.19
CA ASP A 491 40.85 0.98 -14.90
C ASP A 491 42.20 0.28 -15.05
N GLU A 492 42.64 -0.05 -16.29
CA GLU A 492 43.99 -0.63 -16.54
C GLU A 492 45.13 0.40 -16.50
N LYS A 493 44.80 1.69 -16.46
CA LYS A 493 45.86 2.76 -16.42
C LYS A 493 46.19 3.28 -15.03
N ALA A 494 45.59 2.75 -13.97
CA ALA A 494 45.85 3.18 -12.59
C ALA A 494 46.65 2.16 -11.76
N SER A 495 47.20 1.11 -12.40
CA SER A 495 48.00 0.08 -11.74
C SER A 495 49.33 -0.16 -12.47
N VAL A 496 49.98 0.91 -12.96
CA VAL A 496 51.40 0.89 -13.34
C VAL A 496 52.14 1.97 -12.57
#